data_5e93d47cfbb30b01015beeb7dc037bc0
#
_entry.id   5e93d47cfbb30b01015beeb7dc037bc0
#
_cell.length_a   1.000
_cell.length_b   1.000
_cell.length_c   1.000
_cell.angle_alpha   90.00
_cell.angle_beta   90.00
_cell.angle_gamma   90.00
#
_symmetry.space_group_name_H-M   'P 1'
#
loop_
_entity.id
_entity.type
_entity.pdbx_description
1 polymer ?
#
loop_
_entity_poly.entity_id
_entity_poly.type
_entity_poly.pdbx_seq_one_letter_code
_entity_poly.pdbx_strand_id
1 'polypeptide(L)'
;AQALAAALGWPFQEGDALHPPENVAKMAAGVALSDDDRGPWLDRIKAWIAARREAGEPGVITCSALKRAYRDRILGSAAERLGVALVFLAAPEAVIAARLARRRGHFMPPTLLASQFATLEAPGPAEHPLVVDATQPPAAMAAEALALLAAVDG
;
A
#
# COMPACT_ATOMS: atom_id res chain seq x y z
N ALA A 1 7.62 3.88 -1.73
CA ALA A 1 7.04 3.60 -3.04
C ALA A 1 7.62 4.51 -4.12
N GLN A 2 7.59 5.85 -3.97
CA GLN A 2 8.13 6.78 -4.98
C GLN A 2 9.61 6.50 -5.31
N ALA A 3 10.46 6.24 -4.29
CA ALA A 3 11.87 5.91 -4.51
C ALA A 3 12.03 4.59 -5.30
N LEU A 4 11.19 3.59 -5.04
CA LEU A 4 11.16 2.35 -5.79
C LEU A 4 10.73 2.58 -7.24
N ALA A 5 9.66 3.31 -7.46
CA ALA A 5 9.17 3.64 -8.80
C ALA A 5 10.21 4.40 -9.62
N ALA A 6 10.90 5.38 -9.00
CA ALA A 6 11.97 6.12 -9.64
C ALA A 6 13.16 5.22 -10.02
N ALA A 7 13.55 4.29 -9.14
CA ALA A 7 14.65 3.36 -9.40
C ALA A 7 14.32 2.35 -10.53
N LEU A 8 13.05 1.97 -10.66
CA LEU A 8 12.57 1.10 -11.73
C LEU A 8 12.26 1.86 -13.05
N GLY A 9 12.16 3.18 -13.01
CA GLY A 9 11.65 3.98 -14.13
C GLY A 9 10.17 3.74 -14.41
N TRP A 10 9.39 3.33 -13.41
CA TRP A 10 7.98 2.97 -13.54
C TRP A 10 7.06 4.10 -13.08
N PRO A 11 5.86 4.23 -13.67
CA PRO A 11 4.83 5.13 -13.18
C PRO A 11 4.47 4.83 -11.72
N PHE A 12 4.20 5.90 -10.97
CA PHE A 12 3.76 5.83 -9.57
C PHE A 12 2.35 6.37 -9.40
N GLN A 13 1.53 5.64 -8.65
CA GLN A 13 0.21 6.06 -8.21
C GLN A 13 0.12 6.07 -6.69
N GLU A 14 -0.22 7.23 -6.10
CA GLU A 14 -0.58 7.30 -4.69
C GLU A 14 -2.02 6.77 -4.52
N GLY A 15 -2.18 5.63 -3.82
CA GLY A 15 -3.49 5.02 -3.64
C GLY A 15 -4.47 5.87 -2.85
N ASP A 16 -3.99 6.68 -1.90
CA ASP A 16 -4.84 7.59 -1.14
C ASP A 16 -5.50 8.66 -2.01
N ALA A 17 -4.88 9.04 -3.13
CA ALA A 17 -5.46 9.97 -4.10
C ALA A 17 -6.69 9.39 -4.83
N LEU A 18 -6.93 8.09 -4.74
CA LEU A 18 -8.07 7.41 -5.35
C LEU A 18 -9.29 7.34 -4.43
N HIS A 19 -9.21 7.84 -3.18
CA HIS A 19 -10.38 7.88 -2.30
C HIS A 19 -11.50 8.74 -2.87
N PRO A 20 -12.77 8.29 -2.74
CA PRO A 20 -13.92 9.16 -2.99
C PRO A 20 -13.90 10.39 -2.07
N PRO A 21 -14.50 11.53 -2.50
CA PRO A 21 -14.53 12.75 -1.69
C PRO A 21 -15.13 12.55 -0.28
N GLU A 22 -16.10 11.67 -0.15
CA GLU A 22 -16.75 11.32 1.12
C GLU A 22 -15.76 10.69 2.11
N ASN A 23 -14.89 9.82 1.62
CA ASN A 23 -13.84 9.21 2.43
C ASN A 23 -12.80 10.24 2.87
N VAL A 24 -12.42 11.14 1.96
CA VAL A 24 -11.49 12.24 2.28
C VAL A 24 -12.06 13.12 3.38
N ALA A 25 -13.35 13.48 3.31
CA ALA A 25 -14.02 14.28 4.31
C ALA A 25 -14.07 13.57 5.69
N LYS A 26 -14.38 12.27 5.72
CA LYS A 26 -14.35 11.46 6.96
C LYS A 26 -12.97 11.43 7.59
N MET A 27 -11.93 11.14 6.81
CA MET A 27 -10.55 11.09 7.30
C MET A 27 -10.09 12.47 7.81
N ALA A 28 -10.41 13.55 7.13
CA ALA A 28 -10.09 14.91 7.57
C ALA A 28 -10.78 15.27 8.90
N ALA A 29 -11.97 14.70 9.15
CA ALA A 29 -12.71 14.87 10.42
C ALA A 29 -12.19 13.90 11.52
N GLY A 30 -11.14 13.09 11.26
CA GLY A 30 -10.63 12.11 12.22
C GLY A 30 -11.52 10.87 12.38
N VAL A 31 -12.44 10.63 11.45
CA VAL A 31 -13.35 9.48 11.46
C VAL A 31 -12.73 8.33 10.67
N ALA A 32 -12.60 7.17 11.31
CA ALA A 32 -12.11 5.97 10.64
C ALA A 32 -13.11 5.49 9.57
N LEU A 33 -12.58 5.03 8.43
CA LEU A 33 -13.40 4.47 7.37
C LEU A 33 -13.88 3.06 7.73
N SER A 34 -15.16 2.79 7.47
CA SER A 34 -15.75 1.45 7.53
C SER A 34 -15.30 0.58 6.35
N ASP A 35 -15.62 -0.72 6.38
CA ASP A 35 -15.36 -1.63 5.26
C ASP A 35 -16.16 -1.21 4.01
N ASP A 36 -17.39 -0.73 4.18
CA ASP A 36 -18.23 -0.22 3.09
C ASP A 36 -17.65 1.04 2.45
N ASP A 37 -17.13 1.96 3.26
CA ASP A 37 -16.45 3.16 2.77
C ASP A 37 -15.22 2.80 1.91
N ARG A 38 -14.51 1.75 2.28
CA ARG A 38 -13.28 1.32 1.59
C ARG A 38 -13.55 0.61 0.28
N GLY A 39 -14.70 -0.04 0.13
CA GLY A 39 -15.04 -0.84 -1.03
C GLY A 39 -14.78 -0.12 -2.36
N PRO A 40 -15.42 1.02 -2.63
CA PRO A 40 -15.22 1.77 -3.88
C PRO A 40 -13.78 2.22 -4.12
N TRP A 41 -13.04 2.55 -3.05
CA TRP A 41 -11.63 2.91 -3.13
C TRP A 41 -10.75 1.72 -3.53
N LEU A 42 -10.95 0.55 -2.93
CA LEU A 42 -10.23 -0.68 -3.26
C LEU A 42 -10.50 -1.10 -4.73
N ASP A 43 -11.72 -0.91 -5.21
CA ASP A 43 -12.07 -1.18 -6.61
C ASP A 43 -11.34 -0.26 -7.60
N ARG A 44 -11.14 1.01 -7.24
CA ARG A 44 -10.33 1.94 -8.05
C ARG A 44 -8.86 1.53 -8.10
N ILE A 45 -8.30 1.04 -6.99
CA ILE A 45 -6.93 0.50 -6.96
C ILE A 45 -6.85 -0.75 -7.85
N LYS A 46 -7.80 -1.69 -7.72
CA LYS A 46 -7.89 -2.86 -8.59
C LYS A 46 -7.98 -2.47 -10.06
N ALA A 47 -8.82 -1.52 -10.40
CA ALA A 47 -8.99 -1.04 -11.77
C ALA A 47 -7.70 -0.44 -12.35
N TRP A 48 -6.95 0.32 -11.53
CA TRP A 48 -5.65 0.87 -11.96
C TRP A 48 -4.65 -0.25 -12.28
N ILE A 49 -4.55 -1.27 -11.42
CA ILE A 49 -3.68 -2.44 -11.65
C ILE A 49 -4.10 -3.17 -12.94
N ALA A 50 -5.39 -3.42 -13.12
CA ALA A 50 -5.92 -4.09 -14.30
C ALA A 50 -5.59 -3.34 -15.59
N ALA A 51 -5.78 -2.02 -15.62
CA ALA A 51 -5.47 -1.18 -16.76
C ALA A 51 -3.97 -1.24 -17.14
N ARG A 52 -3.07 -1.26 -16.15
CA ARG A 52 -1.63 -1.43 -16.42
C ARG A 52 -1.31 -2.79 -17.03
N ARG A 53 -1.90 -3.85 -16.49
CA ARG A 53 -1.71 -5.21 -17.01
C ARG A 53 -2.22 -5.35 -18.44
N GLU A 54 -3.41 -4.82 -18.74
CA GLU A 54 -4.00 -4.84 -20.09
C GLU A 54 -3.13 -4.09 -21.11
N ALA A 55 -2.50 -3.00 -20.68
CA ALA A 55 -1.57 -2.24 -21.49
C ALA A 55 -0.18 -2.89 -21.62
N GLY A 56 0.12 -3.94 -20.84
CA GLY A 56 1.47 -4.51 -20.74
C GLY A 56 2.49 -3.55 -20.12
N GLU A 57 2.01 -2.60 -19.31
CA GLU A 57 2.83 -1.57 -18.67
C GLU A 57 3.04 -1.85 -17.20
N PRO A 58 4.27 -1.68 -16.68
CA PRO A 58 4.52 -1.80 -15.26
C PRO A 58 4.01 -0.58 -14.49
N GLY A 59 3.98 -0.68 -13.15
CA GLY A 59 3.67 0.45 -12.29
C GLY A 59 3.80 0.13 -10.81
N VAL A 60 3.89 1.16 -9.99
CA VAL A 60 3.92 1.07 -8.53
C VAL A 60 2.74 1.83 -7.97
N ILE A 61 1.94 1.18 -7.13
CA ILE A 61 0.81 1.81 -6.45
C ILE A 61 0.90 1.57 -4.94
N THR A 62 0.52 2.54 -4.14
CA THR A 62 0.40 2.40 -2.68
C THR A 62 -1.01 2.05 -2.25
N CYS A 63 -1.13 1.29 -1.17
CA CYS A 63 -2.39 1.04 -0.50
C CYS A 63 -2.15 0.64 0.95
N SER A 64 -2.96 1.12 1.88
CA SER A 64 -2.90 0.66 3.28
C SER A 64 -3.28 -0.83 3.41
N ALA A 65 -4.18 -1.35 2.59
CA ALA A 65 -4.56 -2.77 2.42
C ALA A 65 -4.54 -3.59 3.73
N LEU A 66 -5.09 -3.02 4.82
CA LEU A 66 -4.89 -3.46 6.20
C LEU A 66 -5.39 -4.88 6.46
N LYS A 67 -6.53 -5.26 5.92
CA LYS A 67 -7.12 -6.58 6.08
C LYS A 67 -6.76 -7.49 4.89
N ARG A 68 -6.70 -8.79 5.16
CA ARG A 68 -6.55 -9.77 4.09
C ARG A 68 -7.67 -9.66 3.05
N ALA A 69 -8.91 -9.50 3.49
CA ALA A 69 -10.05 -9.34 2.59
C ALA A 69 -9.90 -8.14 1.63
N TYR A 70 -9.23 -7.05 2.06
CA TYR A 70 -8.95 -5.92 1.17
C TYR A 70 -7.90 -6.28 0.12
N ARG A 71 -6.85 -6.99 0.51
CA ARG A 71 -5.82 -7.47 -0.41
C ARG A 71 -6.38 -8.48 -1.41
N ASP A 72 -7.24 -9.40 -0.96
CA ASP A 72 -7.93 -10.34 -1.83
C ASP A 72 -8.85 -9.62 -2.83
N ARG A 73 -9.54 -8.55 -2.42
CA ARG A 73 -10.36 -7.72 -3.32
C ARG A 73 -9.53 -7.01 -4.38
N ILE A 74 -8.38 -6.46 -4.02
CA ILE A 74 -7.48 -5.75 -4.94
C ILE A 74 -6.83 -6.74 -5.92
N LEU A 75 -6.28 -7.84 -5.40
CA LEU A 75 -5.46 -8.76 -6.16
C LEU A 75 -6.30 -9.81 -6.93
N GLY A 76 -7.54 -10.06 -6.48
CA GLY A 76 -8.46 -10.96 -7.16
C GLY A 76 -8.04 -12.43 -7.14
N SER A 77 -8.38 -13.15 -8.21
CA SER A 77 -8.06 -14.56 -8.43
C SER A 77 -6.56 -14.80 -8.62
N ALA A 78 -6.14 -16.07 -8.57
CA ALA A 78 -4.75 -16.44 -8.83
C ALA A 78 -4.24 -15.94 -10.20
N ALA A 79 -5.09 -15.95 -11.23
CA ALA A 79 -4.75 -15.43 -12.55
C ALA A 79 -4.58 -13.90 -12.56
N GLU A 80 -5.39 -13.18 -11.79
CA GLU A 80 -5.28 -11.73 -11.64
C GLU A 80 -4.06 -11.30 -10.83
N ARG A 81 -3.51 -12.20 -9.98
CA ARG A 81 -2.29 -11.96 -9.20
C ARG A 81 -1.00 -12.11 -10.01
N LEU A 82 -1.03 -12.79 -11.16
CA LEU A 82 0.16 -12.97 -11.98
C LEU A 82 0.77 -11.62 -12.38
N GLY A 83 2.06 -11.47 -12.15
CA GLY A 83 2.80 -10.24 -12.42
C GLY A 83 2.53 -9.10 -11.44
N VAL A 84 1.86 -9.36 -10.28
CA VAL A 84 1.67 -8.38 -9.22
C VAL A 84 2.42 -8.80 -7.97
N ALA A 85 3.41 -8.02 -7.55
CA ALA A 85 4.14 -8.24 -6.31
C ALA A 85 3.51 -7.44 -5.16
N LEU A 86 3.26 -8.12 -4.04
CA LEU A 86 2.82 -7.51 -2.78
C LEU A 86 4.05 -7.15 -1.94
N VAL A 87 4.39 -5.87 -1.85
CA VAL A 87 5.47 -5.38 -0.99
C VAL A 87 4.89 -4.92 0.34
N PHE A 88 5.25 -5.59 1.43
CA PHE A 88 4.80 -5.24 2.78
C PHE A 88 5.90 -4.50 3.55
N LEU A 89 5.61 -3.26 3.92
CA LEU A 89 6.51 -2.41 4.71
C LEU A 89 6.28 -2.68 6.20
N ALA A 90 7.14 -3.47 6.81
CA ALA A 90 7.03 -3.86 8.21
C ALA A 90 7.80 -2.90 9.12
N ALA A 91 7.11 -2.28 10.09
CA ALA A 91 7.73 -1.48 11.15
C ALA A 91 6.88 -1.47 12.42
N PRO A 92 7.49 -1.32 13.60
CA PRO A 92 6.76 -1.06 14.84
C PRO A 92 5.93 0.23 14.76
N GLU A 93 4.78 0.25 15.44
CA GLU A 93 3.89 1.42 15.48
C GLU A 93 4.62 2.71 15.88
N ALA A 94 5.49 2.63 16.90
CA ALA A 94 6.26 3.77 17.38
C ALA A 94 7.15 4.40 16.29
N VAL A 95 7.71 3.60 15.38
CA VAL A 95 8.52 4.08 14.26
C VAL A 95 7.66 4.84 13.25
N ILE A 96 6.49 4.29 12.92
CA ILE A 96 5.54 4.92 12.00
C ILE A 96 5.01 6.22 12.62
N ALA A 97 4.63 6.22 13.90
CA ALA A 97 4.19 7.41 14.62
C ALA A 97 5.24 8.53 14.58
N ALA A 98 6.50 8.20 14.86
CA ALA A 98 7.60 9.17 14.81
C ALA A 98 7.83 9.75 13.40
N ARG A 99 7.65 8.94 12.35
CA ARG A 99 7.77 9.40 10.97
C ARG A 99 6.61 10.31 10.55
N LEU A 100 5.39 9.94 10.92
CA LEU A 100 4.20 10.75 10.63
C LEU A 100 4.28 12.12 11.32
N ALA A 101 4.76 12.18 12.56
CA ALA A 101 4.95 13.43 13.31
C ALA A 101 5.94 14.39 12.61
N ARG A 102 6.90 13.86 11.83
CA ARG A 102 7.89 14.68 11.09
C ARG A 102 7.42 15.08 9.68
N ARG A 103 6.33 14.49 9.18
CA ARG A 103 5.82 14.75 7.84
C ARG A 103 5.08 16.08 7.80
N ARG A 104 5.57 17.05 7.04
CA ARG A 104 4.88 18.33 6.82
C ARG A 104 3.75 18.12 5.81
N GLY A 105 2.57 18.65 6.11
CA GLY A 105 1.42 18.63 5.18
C GLY A 105 0.59 17.32 5.16
N HIS A 106 0.90 16.35 6.02
CA HIS A 106 0.07 15.15 6.20
C HIS A 106 -0.37 15.10 7.67
N PHE A 107 -1.61 15.44 7.92
CA PHE A 107 -2.17 15.35 9.26
C PHE A 107 -2.98 14.05 9.39
N MET A 108 -2.33 13.01 9.93
CA MET A 108 -3.05 11.84 10.42
C MET A 108 -3.11 11.94 11.95
N PRO A 109 -4.31 12.08 12.54
CA PRO A 109 -4.44 12.06 13.99
C PRO A 109 -3.86 10.76 14.59
N PRO A 110 -3.19 10.82 15.74
CA PRO A 110 -2.67 9.63 16.42
C PRO A 110 -3.71 8.53 16.63
N THR A 111 -4.96 8.92 16.86
CA THR A 111 -6.09 8.00 17.01
C THR A 111 -6.36 7.17 15.76
N LEU A 112 -6.18 7.74 14.56
CA LEU A 112 -6.32 6.99 13.31
C LEU A 112 -5.17 6.01 13.10
N LEU A 113 -3.95 6.35 13.49
CA LEU A 113 -2.81 5.44 13.41
C LEU A 113 -3.02 4.21 14.29
N ALA A 114 -3.40 4.39 15.56
CA ALA A 114 -3.70 3.28 16.46
C ALA A 114 -4.82 2.39 15.93
N SER A 115 -5.88 2.99 15.37
CA SER A 115 -6.98 2.25 14.73
C SER A 115 -6.50 1.43 13.52
N GLN A 116 -5.57 1.96 12.73
CA GLN A 116 -5.01 1.24 11.58
C GLN A 116 -4.15 0.06 12.02
N PHE A 117 -3.31 0.22 13.06
CA PHE A 117 -2.54 -0.89 13.61
C PHE A 117 -3.42 -1.96 14.24
N ALA A 118 -4.49 -1.58 14.95
CA ALA A 118 -5.47 -2.51 15.49
C ALA A 118 -6.23 -3.31 14.42
N THR A 119 -6.38 -2.72 13.22
CA THR A 119 -7.07 -3.34 12.07
C THR A 119 -6.12 -4.17 11.20
N LEU A 120 -4.81 -3.91 11.30
CA LEU A 120 -3.81 -4.55 10.44
C LEU A 120 -3.74 -6.06 10.66
N GLU A 121 -4.03 -6.79 9.61
CA GLU A 121 -3.73 -8.20 9.44
C GLU A 121 -2.47 -8.31 8.59
N ALA A 122 -1.31 -8.56 9.21
CA ALA A 122 -0.06 -8.70 8.46
C ALA A 122 -0.19 -9.81 7.40
N PRO A 123 0.32 -9.60 6.15
CA PRO A 123 0.26 -10.62 5.13
C PRO A 123 0.97 -11.90 5.55
N GLY A 124 0.27 -13.02 5.40
CA GLY A 124 0.80 -14.33 5.72
C GLY A 124 1.56 -14.99 4.56
N PRO A 125 2.28 -16.10 4.80
CA PRO A 125 3.07 -16.80 3.78
C PRO A 125 2.29 -17.15 2.51
N ALA A 126 1.00 -17.48 2.64
CA ALA A 126 0.13 -17.82 1.50
C ALA A 126 -0.15 -16.63 0.57
N GLU A 127 0.14 -15.41 0.99
CA GLU A 127 0.03 -14.19 0.18
C GLU A 127 1.33 -13.85 -0.54
N HIS A 128 2.42 -14.59 -0.25
CA HIS A 128 3.77 -14.38 -0.83
C HIS A 128 4.26 -12.94 -0.75
N PRO A 129 4.18 -12.26 0.43
CA PRO A 129 4.61 -10.87 0.53
C PRO A 129 6.13 -10.75 0.43
N LEU A 130 6.59 -9.73 -0.28
CA LEU A 130 7.96 -9.24 -0.17
C LEU A 130 8.03 -8.31 1.04
N VAL A 131 8.60 -8.81 2.14
CA VAL A 131 8.66 -8.07 3.40
C VAL A 131 9.90 -7.19 3.41
N VAL A 132 9.70 -5.88 3.57
CA VAL A 132 10.76 -4.87 3.63
C VAL A 132 10.79 -4.24 5.02
N ASP A 133 11.98 -4.15 5.61
CA ASP A 133 12.18 -3.47 6.89
C ASP A 133 11.98 -1.96 6.74
N ALA A 134 10.82 -1.49 7.18
CA ALA A 134 10.48 -0.08 7.11
C ALA A 134 11.05 0.76 8.27
N THR A 135 11.95 0.26 9.09
CA THR A 135 12.74 1.07 10.03
C THR A 135 13.88 1.80 9.32
N GLN A 136 14.29 1.32 8.16
CA GLN A 136 15.36 1.87 7.33
C GLN A 136 14.98 3.20 6.63
N PRO A 137 15.98 3.96 6.14
CA PRO A 137 15.73 5.11 5.27
C PRO A 137 15.03 4.71 3.95
N PRO A 138 14.27 5.62 3.31
CA PRO A 138 13.52 5.32 2.07
C PRO A 138 14.37 4.73 0.92
N ALA A 139 15.61 5.17 0.76
CA ALA A 139 16.50 4.65 -0.27
C ALA A 139 16.92 3.19 0.00
N ALA A 140 17.19 2.84 1.26
CA ALA A 140 17.53 1.47 1.65
C ALA A 140 16.33 0.53 1.47
N MET A 141 15.13 0.97 1.86
CA MET A 141 13.89 0.22 1.61
C MET A 141 13.65 -0.03 0.13
N ALA A 142 13.93 0.97 -0.72
CA ALA A 142 13.79 0.79 -2.17
C ALA A 142 14.80 -0.22 -2.72
N ALA A 143 16.04 -0.17 -2.26
CA ALA A 143 17.07 -1.13 -2.66
C ALA A 143 16.73 -2.57 -2.22
N GLU A 144 16.25 -2.75 -0.99
CA GLU A 144 15.79 -4.04 -0.48
C GLU A 144 14.61 -4.58 -1.31
N ALA A 145 13.60 -3.74 -1.59
CA ALA A 145 12.48 -4.12 -2.43
C ALA A 145 12.91 -4.55 -3.84
N LEU A 146 13.87 -3.84 -4.45
CA LEU A 146 14.44 -4.20 -5.76
C LEU A 146 15.13 -5.57 -5.73
N ALA A 147 15.92 -5.83 -4.70
CA ALA A 147 16.60 -7.11 -4.55
C ALA A 147 15.60 -8.28 -4.39
N LEU A 148 14.54 -8.06 -3.61
CA LEU A 148 13.47 -9.06 -3.43
C LEU A 148 12.69 -9.30 -4.72
N LEU A 149 12.36 -8.26 -5.49
CA LEU A 149 11.68 -8.37 -6.79
C LEU A 149 12.53 -9.18 -7.77
N ALA A 150 13.83 -8.87 -7.90
CA ALA A 150 14.73 -9.60 -8.78
C ALA A 150 14.86 -11.09 -8.41
N ALA A 151 14.70 -11.44 -7.13
CA ALA A 151 14.75 -12.83 -6.69
C ALA A 151 13.47 -13.64 -7.00
N VAL A 152 12.37 -12.98 -7.29
CA VAL A 152 11.09 -13.63 -7.66
C VAL A 152 10.99 -13.86 -9.16
N ASP A 153 11.62 -12.98 -9.96
CA ASP A 153 11.60 -13.03 -11.43
C ASP A 153 12.65 -14.00 -12.03
N GLY A 154 13.55 -14.56 -11.23
CA GLY A 154 14.60 -15.54 -11.61
C GLY A 154 14.24 -16.94 -11.23
#